data_040c0056606f82af3f2be7701fab575d
#
_entry.id   040c0056606f82af3f2be7701fab575d
#
_cell.length_a   1.000
_cell.length_b   1.000
_cell.length_c   1.000
_cell.angle_alpha   90.00
_cell.angle_beta   90.00
_cell.angle_gamma   90.00
#
_symmetry.space_group_name_H-M   'P 1'
#
loop_
_entity.id
_entity.type
_entity.pdbx_description
1 polymer ?
#
loop_
_entity_poly.entity_id
_entity_poly.type
_entity_poly.pdbx_seq_one_letter_code
_entity_poly.pdbx_strand_id
1 'polypeptide(L)'
;MGSVVGGLAXAFPNSFSLFPMPPRWLFVGKRAYNWTTHVFSAQLFWLLFGKVLNRARQKALHLPAFSRKQRYPVLYGYSPTVLPKPANWDERIAVTGYWFLDQAETWEPPGALEQFLASGAPPISIGFGSMAGRSAKQVLPLLLEAASRSGQRAVLLAKREDVEGLELSENVYCIESVPHDWL
;
A
#
# COMPACT_ATOMS: atom_id res chain seq x y z
N MET A 1 10.21 -4.01 15.23
CA MET A 1 9.26 -4.45 14.17
C MET A 1 7.94 -4.85 14.83
N GLY A 2 6.95 -3.97 14.75
CA GLY A 2 5.61 -4.22 15.26
C GLY A 2 4.93 -5.32 14.44
N SER A 3 4.17 -6.17 15.09
CA SER A 3 3.51 -7.27 14.41
C SER A 3 2.31 -6.76 13.61
N VAL A 4 2.39 -6.90 12.32
CA VAL A 4 1.29 -6.61 11.39
C VAL A 4 0.03 -7.42 11.74
N VAL A 5 0.22 -8.58 12.35
CA VAL A 5 -0.86 -9.50 12.73
C VAL A 5 -1.69 -8.99 13.90
N GLY A 6 -1.05 -8.34 14.87
CA GLY A 6 -1.77 -7.71 15.98
C GLY A 6 -2.58 -6.49 15.54
N GLY A 7 -2.12 -5.81 14.51
CA GLY A 7 -2.79 -4.64 13.95
C GLY A 7 -4.13 -4.93 13.28
N LEU A 8 -4.25 -6.07 12.57
CA LEU A 8 -5.49 -6.46 11.90
C LEU A 8 -6.62 -6.73 12.89
N ALA A 9 -6.31 -7.31 14.04
CA ALA A 9 -7.32 -7.56 15.09
C ALA A 9 -7.73 -6.29 15.87
N UNK A 10 -6.98 -5.49 15.80
CA UNK A 10 -7.21 -4.44 16.40
C UNK A 10 -7.75 -3.43 15.69
N ALA A 11 -7.49 -3.56 14.55
CA ALA A 11 -7.97 -2.51 13.65
C ALA A 11 -9.50 -2.39 13.83
N PHE A 12 -10.15 -1.67 13.29
CA PHE A 12 -11.55 -1.24 13.30
C PHE A 12 -12.64 -2.31 13.58
N PRO A 13 -12.61 -3.07 14.68
CA PRO A 13 -13.59 -4.15 14.83
C PRO A 13 -15.05 -3.66 14.93
N ASN A 14 -15.26 -2.38 15.20
CA ASN A 14 -16.60 -1.81 15.29
C ASN A 14 -17.00 -0.98 14.06
N SER A 15 -16.04 -0.70 13.17
CA SER A 15 -16.24 0.23 12.05
C SER A 15 -16.66 -0.47 10.77
N PHE A 16 -16.06 -1.62 10.46
CA PHE A 16 -16.40 -2.39 9.27
C PHE A 16 -16.17 -3.88 9.49
N SER A 17 -16.84 -4.69 8.68
CA SER A 17 -16.65 -6.15 8.68
C SER A 17 -15.61 -6.54 7.63
N LEU A 18 -14.87 -7.62 7.90
CA LEU A 18 -13.92 -8.20 6.92
C LEU A 18 -14.65 -9.08 5.88
N PHE A 19 -15.91 -9.42 6.14
CA PHE A 19 -16.71 -10.27 5.26
C PHE A 19 -18.01 -9.56 4.91
N PRO A 20 -18.67 -9.95 3.81
CA PRO A 20 -19.99 -9.41 3.47
C PRO A 20 -20.98 -9.55 4.63
N MET A 21 -21.87 -8.59 4.77
CA MET A 21 -22.89 -8.64 5.82
C MET A 21 -23.79 -9.87 5.64
N PRO A 22 -24.11 -10.56 6.73
CA PRO A 22 -25.00 -11.70 6.65
C PRO A 22 -26.43 -11.28 6.30
N PRO A 23 -27.25 -12.19 5.80
CA PRO A 23 -28.65 -11.88 5.55
C PRO A 23 -29.35 -11.45 6.85
N ARG A 24 -30.41 -10.64 6.70
CA ARG A 24 -31.10 -9.99 7.83
C ARG A 24 -31.56 -10.94 8.93
N TRP A 25 -31.90 -12.18 8.58
CA TRP A 25 -32.37 -13.17 9.55
C TRP A 25 -31.25 -13.72 10.45
N LEU A 26 -29.97 -13.51 10.07
CA LEU A 26 -28.80 -13.92 10.86
C LEU A 26 -28.12 -12.71 11.57
N PHE A 27 -28.80 -11.58 11.60
CA PHE A 27 -28.21 -10.32 12.03
C PHE A 27 -28.12 -10.23 13.56
N VAL A 28 -26.91 -10.34 14.10
CA VAL A 28 -26.62 -10.28 15.55
C VAL A 28 -26.17 -8.87 15.98
N GLY A 29 -26.41 -7.86 15.16
CA GLY A 29 -25.96 -6.50 15.41
C GLY A 29 -24.63 -6.21 14.73
N LYS A 30 -24.54 -5.04 14.11
CA LYS A 30 -23.39 -4.63 13.28
C LYS A 30 -22.07 -4.68 14.04
N ARG A 31 -22.04 -4.18 15.28
CA ARG A 31 -20.81 -4.14 16.08
C ARG A 31 -20.30 -5.54 16.46
N ALA A 32 -21.23 -6.41 16.88
CA ALA A 32 -20.87 -7.79 17.24
C ALA A 32 -20.40 -8.56 16.01
N TYR A 33 -21.08 -8.42 14.89
CA TYR A 33 -20.68 -9.05 13.63
C TYR A 33 -19.28 -8.59 13.19
N ASN A 34 -19.06 -7.28 13.16
CA ASN A 34 -17.73 -6.73 12.80
C ASN A 34 -16.66 -7.32 13.71
N TRP A 35 -16.88 -7.28 15.01
CA TRP A 35 -15.91 -7.82 15.98
C TRP A 35 -15.62 -9.31 15.73
N THR A 36 -16.66 -10.12 15.52
CA THR A 36 -16.46 -11.55 15.27
C THR A 36 -15.69 -11.84 13.99
N THR A 37 -15.91 -11.04 12.92
CA THR A 37 -15.14 -11.22 11.67
C THR A 37 -13.66 -10.98 11.89
N HIS A 38 -13.29 -9.97 12.68
CA HIS A 38 -11.89 -9.69 12.99
C HIS A 38 -11.26 -10.78 13.87
N VAL A 39 -11.98 -11.23 14.91
CA VAL A 39 -11.51 -12.30 15.78
C VAL A 39 -11.30 -13.60 14.99
N PHE A 40 -12.28 -13.94 14.17
CA PHE A 40 -12.23 -15.16 13.34
C PHE A 40 -11.03 -15.10 12.38
N SER A 41 -10.87 -13.97 11.68
CA SER A 41 -9.75 -13.81 10.72
C SER A 41 -8.40 -13.91 11.42
N ALA A 42 -8.28 -13.30 12.61
CA ALA A 42 -7.04 -13.36 13.39
C ALA A 42 -6.73 -14.80 13.84
N GLN A 43 -7.75 -15.55 14.27
CA GLN A 43 -7.57 -16.94 14.66
C GLN A 43 -7.20 -17.82 13.45
N LEU A 44 -7.89 -17.63 12.34
CA LEU A 44 -7.62 -18.36 11.10
C LEU A 44 -6.20 -18.08 10.60
N PHE A 45 -5.80 -16.80 10.56
CA PHE A 45 -4.45 -16.41 10.18
C PHE A 45 -3.41 -17.11 11.06
N TRP A 46 -3.63 -17.10 12.38
CA TRP A 46 -2.69 -17.71 13.32
C TRP A 46 -2.63 -19.24 13.18
N LEU A 47 -3.77 -19.85 12.90
CA LEU A 47 -3.84 -21.30 12.65
C LEU A 47 -3.03 -21.69 11.41
N LEU A 48 -3.17 -20.92 10.33
CA LEU A 48 -2.51 -21.21 9.05
C LEU A 48 -1.02 -20.86 9.08
N PHE A 49 -0.66 -19.70 9.63
CA PHE A 49 0.67 -19.13 9.47
C PHE A 49 1.51 -19.08 10.76
N GLY A 50 0.91 -19.34 11.92
CA GLY A 50 1.59 -19.18 13.20
C GLY A 50 2.85 -20.03 13.34
N LYS A 51 2.82 -21.28 12.84
CA LYS A 51 4.00 -22.17 12.88
C LYS A 51 5.13 -21.66 11.99
N VAL A 52 4.78 -21.19 10.79
CA VAL A 52 5.77 -20.69 9.82
C VAL A 52 6.38 -19.38 10.37
N LEU A 53 5.57 -18.48 10.87
CA LEU A 53 6.03 -17.23 11.45
C LEU A 53 6.95 -17.44 12.65
N ASN A 54 6.58 -18.36 13.54
CA ASN A 54 7.40 -18.66 14.71
C ASN A 54 8.73 -19.31 14.32
N ARG A 55 8.71 -20.20 13.31
CA ARG A 55 9.94 -20.80 12.79
C ARG A 55 10.86 -19.73 12.18
N ALA A 56 10.32 -18.82 11.38
CA ALA A 56 11.10 -17.73 10.79
C ALA A 56 11.66 -16.80 11.87
N ARG A 57 10.83 -16.45 12.86
CA ARG A 57 11.23 -15.60 13.98
C ARG A 57 12.41 -16.21 14.78
N GLN A 58 12.32 -17.50 15.05
CA GLN A 58 13.39 -18.21 15.81
C GLN A 58 14.66 -18.36 14.97
N LYS A 59 14.54 -18.75 13.69
CA LYS A 59 15.69 -19.03 12.84
C LYS A 59 16.41 -17.79 12.34
N ALA A 60 15.65 -16.78 11.89
CA ALA A 60 16.23 -15.58 11.27
C ALA A 60 16.53 -14.45 12.27
N LEU A 61 15.71 -14.32 13.32
CA LEU A 61 15.83 -13.21 14.27
C LEU A 61 16.36 -13.67 15.64
N HIS A 62 16.50 -14.96 15.86
CA HIS A 62 16.91 -15.57 17.15
C HIS A 62 16.05 -15.10 18.32
N LEU A 63 14.75 -14.85 18.07
CA LEU A 63 13.80 -14.40 19.06
C LEU A 63 12.86 -15.55 19.47
N PRO A 64 12.34 -15.53 20.72
CA PRO A 64 11.41 -16.57 21.16
C PRO A 64 10.12 -16.53 20.34
N ALA A 65 9.41 -17.66 20.33
CA ALA A 65 8.13 -17.77 19.64
C ALA A 65 7.15 -16.70 20.15
N PHE A 66 6.27 -16.23 19.26
CA PHE A 66 5.21 -15.30 19.62
C PHE A 66 4.28 -15.91 20.66
N SER A 67 4.04 -15.15 21.72
CA SER A 67 3.01 -15.47 22.69
C SER A 67 1.73 -14.70 22.33
N ARG A 68 0.60 -15.39 22.28
CA ARG A 68 -0.70 -14.75 22.05
C ARG A 68 -1.08 -13.78 23.17
N LYS A 69 -0.52 -13.97 24.37
CA LYS A 69 -0.77 -13.08 25.51
C LYS A 69 0.03 -11.79 25.43
N GLN A 70 1.11 -11.80 24.65
CA GLN A 70 2.00 -10.65 24.55
C GLN A 70 1.41 -9.64 23.57
N ARG A 71 1.12 -8.46 24.08
CA ARG A 71 0.56 -7.37 23.29
C ARG A 71 1.67 -6.37 22.97
N TYR A 72 1.92 -6.17 21.70
CA TYR A 72 2.96 -5.27 21.22
C TYR A 72 2.37 -3.90 20.86
N PRO A 73 3.16 -2.83 21.00
CA PRO A 73 2.76 -1.54 20.44
C PRO A 73 2.54 -1.66 18.92
N VAL A 74 1.55 -0.95 18.43
CA VAL A 74 1.22 -0.92 17.00
C VAL A 74 1.28 0.53 16.55
N LEU A 75 2.06 0.78 15.48
CA LEU A 75 2.18 2.10 14.89
C LEU A 75 1.50 2.07 13.52
N TYR A 76 0.61 3.03 13.30
CA TYR A 76 -0.06 3.22 12.01
C TYR A 76 0.50 4.46 11.33
N GLY A 77 1.17 4.25 10.19
CA GLY A 77 1.79 5.32 9.40
C GLY A 77 0.81 5.97 8.43
N TYR A 78 -0.27 6.56 8.95
CA TYR A 78 -1.20 7.34 8.15
C TYR A 78 -1.58 8.62 8.89
N SER A 79 -2.13 9.59 8.16
CA SER A 79 -2.52 10.87 8.75
C SER A 79 -3.83 10.75 9.53
N PRO A 80 -3.87 11.22 10.79
CA PRO A 80 -5.14 11.26 11.54
C PRO A 80 -6.17 12.24 10.94
N THR A 81 -5.74 13.14 10.05
CA THR A 81 -6.66 14.00 9.29
C THR A 81 -7.45 13.20 8.26
N VAL A 82 -6.80 12.21 7.63
CA VAL A 82 -7.47 11.33 6.66
C VAL A 82 -8.42 10.36 7.38
N LEU A 83 -7.97 9.80 8.50
CA LEU A 83 -8.77 8.86 9.28
C LEU A 83 -8.44 9.03 10.76
N PRO A 84 -9.35 9.64 11.55
CA PRO A 84 -9.09 9.83 12.97
C PRO A 84 -8.91 8.49 13.71
N LYS A 85 -8.06 8.50 14.75
CA LYS A 85 -7.85 7.32 15.59
C LYS A 85 -9.20 6.91 16.22
N PRO A 86 -9.64 5.65 16.04
CA PRO A 86 -10.87 5.18 16.66
C PRO A 86 -10.80 5.27 18.20
N ALA A 87 -11.89 5.71 18.82
CA ALA A 87 -11.95 5.89 20.28
C ALA A 87 -11.78 4.59 21.08
N ASN A 88 -12.02 3.44 20.43
CA ASN A 88 -11.88 2.13 21.09
C ASN A 88 -10.45 1.55 20.99
N TRP A 89 -9.51 2.28 20.39
CA TRP A 89 -8.11 1.87 20.36
C TRP A 89 -7.43 2.30 21.66
N ASP A 90 -6.69 1.38 22.27
CA ASP A 90 -5.96 1.67 23.50
C ASP A 90 -4.65 2.44 23.24
N GLU A 91 -3.93 2.75 24.32
CA GLU A 91 -2.72 3.56 24.28
C GLU A 91 -1.56 2.92 23.52
N ARG A 92 -1.59 1.60 23.35
CA ARG A 92 -0.54 0.88 22.63
C ARG A 92 -0.63 1.06 21.12
N ILE A 93 -1.75 1.60 20.64
CA ILE A 93 -1.95 1.87 19.21
C ILE A 93 -1.76 3.36 18.97
N ALA A 94 -0.73 3.71 18.22
CA ALA A 94 -0.43 5.09 17.88
C ALA A 94 -0.61 5.32 16.38
N VAL A 95 -1.26 6.43 16.04
CA VAL A 95 -1.34 6.93 14.65
C VAL A 95 -0.29 8.02 14.55
N THR A 96 0.75 7.77 13.78
CA THR A 96 1.99 8.56 13.80
C THR A 96 2.14 9.56 12.65
N GLY A 97 1.19 9.57 11.70
CA GLY A 97 1.39 10.27 10.43
C GLY A 97 2.16 9.41 9.44
N TYR A 98 2.28 9.89 8.24
CA TYR A 98 3.02 9.19 7.17
C TYR A 98 4.51 9.13 7.50
N TRP A 99 5.13 8.03 7.14
CA TRP A 99 6.57 7.84 7.29
C TRP A 99 7.22 8.09 5.93
N PHE A 100 8.01 9.16 5.87
CA PHE A 100 8.70 9.54 4.65
C PHE A 100 10.12 8.99 4.67
N LEU A 101 10.65 8.73 3.51
CA LEU A 101 12.05 8.37 3.30
C LEU A 101 12.58 9.37 2.28
N ASP A 102 13.23 10.41 2.79
CA ASP A 102 13.69 11.53 1.97
C ASP A 102 14.91 11.11 1.16
N GLN A 103 14.72 10.87 -0.11
CA GLN A 103 15.75 10.42 -1.04
C GLN A 103 16.04 11.44 -2.15
N ALA A 104 15.21 12.49 -2.28
CA ALA A 104 15.34 13.48 -3.35
C ALA A 104 16.71 14.17 -3.35
N GLU A 105 17.27 14.43 -2.17
CA GLU A 105 18.55 15.15 -2.03
C GLU A 105 19.76 14.36 -2.55
N THR A 106 19.66 13.04 -2.56
CA THR A 106 20.79 12.18 -2.95
C THR A 106 20.60 11.52 -4.32
N TRP A 107 19.42 11.69 -4.93
CA TRP A 107 19.12 11.09 -6.22
C TRP A 107 19.39 12.08 -7.35
N GLU A 108 20.16 11.64 -8.33
CA GLU A 108 20.46 12.43 -9.51
C GLU A 108 19.58 11.94 -10.66
N PRO A 109 18.76 12.82 -11.25
CA PRO A 109 17.94 12.41 -12.38
C PRO A 109 18.79 12.11 -13.61
N PRO A 110 18.39 11.13 -14.43
CA PRO A 110 19.05 10.93 -15.71
C PRO A 110 18.97 12.21 -16.56
N GLY A 111 20.06 12.57 -17.23
CA GLY A 111 20.08 13.79 -18.06
C GLY A 111 18.99 13.85 -19.11
N ALA A 112 18.57 12.70 -19.64
CA ALA A 112 17.45 12.62 -20.59
C ALA A 112 16.11 13.02 -19.93
N LEU A 113 15.93 12.69 -18.65
CA LEU A 113 14.73 13.11 -17.90
C LEU A 113 14.76 14.64 -17.67
N GLU A 114 15.92 15.17 -17.29
CA GLU A 114 16.06 16.62 -17.12
C GLU A 114 15.76 17.39 -18.40
N GLN A 115 16.31 16.92 -19.53
CA GLN A 115 16.04 17.51 -20.85
C GLN A 115 14.56 17.42 -21.19
N PHE A 116 13.94 16.27 -20.94
CA PHE A 116 12.50 16.11 -21.14
C PHE A 116 11.73 17.11 -20.28
N LEU A 117 12.02 17.24 -18.99
CA LEU A 117 11.32 18.18 -18.13
C LEU A 117 11.49 19.63 -18.59
N ALA A 118 12.70 20.02 -19.02
CA ALA A 118 13.00 21.37 -19.47
C ALA A 118 12.40 21.73 -20.84
N SER A 119 12.02 20.74 -21.65
CA SER A 119 11.63 20.96 -23.06
C SER A 119 10.17 21.43 -23.24
N GLY A 120 9.38 21.61 -22.18
CA GLY A 120 8.00 22.06 -22.34
C GLY A 120 7.23 22.19 -21.03
N ALA A 121 5.90 22.16 -21.13
CA ALA A 121 5.01 22.28 -19.99
C ALA A 121 5.22 21.13 -19.00
N PRO A 122 4.97 21.34 -17.68
CA PRO A 122 5.12 20.30 -16.69
C PRO A 122 4.32 19.03 -17.06
N PRO A 123 4.95 17.85 -17.05
CA PRO A 123 4.24 16.62 -17.37
C PRO A 123 3.39 16.11 -16.21
N ILE A 124 2.41 15.27 -16.51
CA ILE A 124 1.69 14.49 -15.49
C ILE A 124 2.51 13.25 -15.16
N SER A 125 2.46 12.79 -13.92
CA SER A 125 3.08 11.52 -13.56
C SER A 125 2.04 10.40 -13.63
N ILE A 126 2.42 9.28 -14.25
CA ILE A 126 1.56 8.09 -14.40
C ILE A 126 2.31 6.90 -13.82
N GLY A 127 1.72 6.22 -12.83
CA GLY A 127 2.33 5.03 -12.26
C GLY A 127 1.32 4.16 -11.53
N PHE A 128 1.59 2.86 -11.51
CA PHE A 128 0.72 1.89 -10.82
C PHE A 128 1.34 1.40 -9.49
N GLY A 129 2.54 1.86 -9.18
CA GLY A 129 3.25 1.43 -7.97
C GLY A 129 3.42 -0.09 -7.93
N SER A 130 3.37 -0.65 -6.76
CA SER A 130 3.52 -2.10 -6.56
C SER A 130 2.30 -2.91 -7.04
N MET A 131 1.22 -2.24 -7.40
CA MET A 131 0.01 -2.90 -7.90
C MET A 131 0.04 -3.12 -9.42
N ALA A 132 1.13 -2.75 -10.08
CA ALA A 132 1.36 -3.02 -11.49
C ALA A 132 1.34 -4.53 -11.72
N GLY A 133 0.53 -5.08 -12.38
CA GLY A 133 0.42 -6.49 -12.71
C GLY A 133 -0.18 -6.64 -14.10
N ARG A 134 -0.90 -7.71 -14.34
CA ARG A 134 -1.57 -7.93 -15.62
C ARG A 134 -2.46 -6.75 -16.02
N SER A 135 -3.02 -6.05 -15.05
CA SER A 135 -3.88 -4.89 -15.32
C SER A 135 -3.11 -3.71 -15.91
N ALA A 136 -1.82 -3.54 -15.55
CA ALA A 136 -1.01 -2.45 -16.10
C ALA A 136 -0.91 -2.56 -17.62
N LYS A 137 -0.61 -3.75 -18.14
CA LYS A 137 -0.50 -3.98 -19.58
C LYS A 137 -1.79 -3.67 -20.35
N GLN A 138 -2.95 -3.82 -19.72
CA GLN A 138 -4.23 -3.51 -20.34
C GLN A 138 -4.57 -2.01 -20.27
N VAL A 139 -4.15 -1.34 -19.19
CA VAL A 139 -4.53 0.05 -18.93
C VAL A 139 -3.51 1.04 -19.52
N LEU A 140 -2.23 0.66 -19.60
CA LEU A 140 -1.18 1.55 -20.14
C LEU A 140 -1.49 2.10 -21.52
N PRO A 141 -1.92 1.29 -22.51
CA PRO A 141 -2.24 1.84 -23.82
C PRO A 141 -3.34 2.89 -23.79
N LEU A 142 -4.35 2.69 -22.93
CA LEU A 142 -5.46 3.64 -22.78
C LEU A 142 -4.98 4.96 -22.17
N LEU A 143 -4.09 4.89 -21.17
CA LEU A 143 -3.54 6.09 -20.55
C LEU A 143 -2.63 6.87 -21.49
N LEU A 144 -1.82 6.15 -22.27
CA LEU A 144 -0.95 6.78 -23.28
C LEU A 144 -1.78 7.45 -24.38
N GLU A 145 -2.84 6.79 -24.82
CA GLU A 145 -3.78 7.38 -25.78
C GLU A 145 -4.47 8.61 -25.19
N ALA A 146 -4.92 8.54 -23.95
CA ALA A 146 -5.58 9.67 -23.27
C ALA A 146 -4.61 10.84 -23.14
N ALA A 147 -3.36 10.60 -22.73
CA ALA A 147 -2.34 11.66 -22.63
C ALA A 147 -2.07 12.29 -24.01
N SER A 148 -1.92 11.47 -25.03
CA SER A 148 -1.71 11.94 -26.40
C SER A 148 -2.88 12.80 -26.89
N ARG A 149 -4.10 12.31 -26.72
CA ARG A 149 -5.32 13.03 -27.16
C ARG A 149 -5.56 14.34 -26.42
N SER A 150 -5.12 14.41 -25.16
CA SER A 150 -5.25 15.63 -24.36
C SER A 150 -4.08 16.61 -24.58
N GLY A 151 -3.09 16.24 -25.38
CA GLY A 151 -1.90 17.04 -25.59
C GLY A 151 -1.00 17.15 -24.37
N GLN A 152 -1.20 16.28 -23.37
CA GLN A 152 -0.43 16.34 -22.13
C GLN A 152 0.88 15.56 -22.26
N ARG A 153 1.94 16.13 -21.69
CA ARG A 153 3.20 15.42 -21.51
C ARG A 153 3.09 14.49 -20.28
N ALA A 154 3.80 13.39 -20.29
CA ALA A 154 3.72 12.43 -19.19
C ALA A 154 5.09 11.83 -18.85
N VAL A 155 5.33 11.64 -17.54
CA VAL A 155 6.40 10.78 -17.04
C VAL A 155 5.75 9.49 -16.59
N LEU A 156 6.06 8.41 -17.26
CA LEU A 156 5.50 7.08 -17.02
C LEU A 156 6.43 6.26 -16.13
N LEU A 157 5.98 5.89 -14.95
CA LEU A 157 6.70 4.99 -14.05
C LEU A 157 6.28 3.55 -14.36
N ALA A 158 7.09 2.86 -15.15
CA ALA A 158 6.77 1.50 -15.60
C ALA A 158 8.06 0.72 -15.85
N LYS A 159 8.01 -0.57 -15.59
CA LYS A 159 9.13 -1.45 -15.93
C LYS A 159 9.22 -1.61 -17.45
N ARG A 160 10.43 -1.85 -17.94
CA ARG A 160 10.68 -2.07 -19.35
C ARG A 160 9.77 -3.16 -19.93
N GLU A 161 9.55 -4.24 -19.16
CA GLU A 161 8.70 -5.37 -19.58
C GLU A 161 7.22 -5.01 -19.71
N ASP A 162 6.76 -3.94 -19.06
CA ASP A 162 5.37 -3.50 -19.10
C ASP A 162 5.09 -2.60 -20.30
N VAL A 163 6.14 -1.95 -20.84
CA VAL A 163 6.02 -1.05 -22.00
C VAL A 163 6.54 -1.68 -23.28
N GLU A 164 7.04 -2.91 -23.22
CA GLU A 164 7.55 -3.62 -24.38
C GLU A 164 6.44 -3.79 -25.41
N GLY A 165 6.72 -3.36 -26.64
CA GLY A 165 5.76 -3.41 -27.74
C GLY A 165 4.79 -2.23 -27.80
N LEU A 166 4.88 -1.27 -26.86
CA LEU A 166 4.08 -0.04 -26.94
C LEU A 166 4.88 1.07 -27.64
N GLU A 167 4.22 1.80 -28.52
CA GLU A 167 4.80 2.99 -29.14
C GLU A 167 4.62 4.17 -28.18
N LEU A 168 5.72 4.66 -27.61
CA LEU A 168 5.72 5.84 -26.77
C LEU A 168 5.91 7.08 -27.66
N SER A 169 5.00 8.03 -27.55
CA SER A 169 5.11 9.31 -28.26
C SER A 169 6.23 10.16 -27.65
N GLU A 170 6.69 11.17 -28.38
CA GLU A 170 7.71 12.12 -27.91
C GLU A 170 7.26 12.88 -26.63
N ASN A 171 5.98 12.90 -26.36
CA ASN A 171 5.40 13.55 -25.18
C ASN A 171 5.42 12.63 -23.95
N VAL A 172 5.97 11.41 -24.02
CA VAL A 172 6.02 10.46 -22.91
C VAL A 172 7.45 10.04 -22.62
N TYR A 173 7.90 10.29 -21.39
CA TYR A 173 9.20 9.80 -20.92
C TYR A 173 8.94 8.64 -19.95
N CYS A 174 9.55 7.48 -20.23
CA CYS A 174 9.40 6.29 -19.39
C CYS A 174 10.61 6.11 -18.46
N ILE A 175 10.36 5.87 -17.17
CA ILE A 175 11.41 5.60 -16.19
C ILE A 175 10.94 4.50 -15.25
N GLU A 176 11.85 3.60 -14.87
CA GLU A 176 11.50 2.47 -14.01
C GLU A 176 11.35 2.84 -12.54
N SER A 177 12.13 3.81 -12.08
CA SER A 177 12.14 4.18 -10.66
C SER A 177 12.55 5.63 -10.51
N VAL A 178 11.85 6.33 -9.63
CA VAL A 178 12.17 7.70 -9.23
C VAL A 178 11.69 7.87 -7.78
N PRO A 179 12.45 8.56 -6.93
CA PRO A 179 11.95 8.81 -5.58
C PRO A 179 10.65 9.62 -5.61
N HIS A 180 9.68 9.21 -4.80
CA HIS A 180 8.37 9.85 -4.78
C HIS A 180 8.42 11.30 -4.28
N ASP A 181 9.39 11.59 -3.42
CA ASP A 181 9.60 12.94 -2.90
C ASP A 181 10.28 13.87 -3.91
N TRP A 182 10.88 13.31 -4.97
CA TRP A 182 11.45 14.06 -6.08
C TRP A 182 10.42 14.32 -7.19
N LEU A 183 9.55 13.33 -7.47
CA LEU A 183 8.57 13.37 -8.55
C LEU A 183 7.43 14.36 -8.28
#